data_eab43ea8ddb032509225373f3f2f0995
#
_entry.id   eab43ea8ddb032509225373f3f2f0995
#
_cell.length_a   1.000
_cell.length_b   1.000
_cell.length_c   1.000
_cell.angle_alpha   90.00
_cell.angle_beta   90.00
_cell.angle_gamma   90.00
#
_symmetry.space_group_name_H-M   'P 1'
#
loop_
_entity.id
_entity.type
_entity.pdbx_description
1 polymer ?
#
loop_
_entity_poly.entity_id
_entity_poly.type
_entity_poly.pdbx_seq_one_letter_code
_entity_poly.pdbx_strand_id
1 'polypeptide(L)'
;MQFLTDEKLVIVGAAGMIGSNMAQCALMMGLTKNLCLYDVFSPEGVAEEMRQSGFDEVNITATTDVAEAFKDAKYIISSGGAPRKEGMTREDLLAGNCKIAEELGKNIKAYCPDVKHVVIIFNPADLTGLVTLLYTSSECSCQEIRCNAE
;
A
#
# COMPACT_ATOMS: atom_id res chain seq x y z
N MET A 1 -20.70 -2.95 -12.59
CA MET A 1 -19.39 -3.62 -12.78
C MET A 1 -19.32 -4.84 -11.87
N GLN A 2 -18.71 -5.96 -12.29
CA GLN A 2 -18.56 -7.11 -11.39
C GLN A 2 -17.23 -6.97 -10.64
N PHE A 3 -17.29 -6.93 -9.30
CA PHE A 3 -16.10 -6.81 -8.45
C PHE A 3 -15.61 -8.19 -8.01
N LEU A 4 -14.29 -8.31 -7.85
CA LEU A 4 -13.67 -9.56 -7.40
C LEU A 4 -13.93 -9.80 -5.91
N THR A 5 -13.97 -8.72 -5.09
CA THR A 5 -14.23 -8.78 -3.66
C THR A 5 -14.87 -7.50 -3.14
N ASP A 6 -15.53 -7.58 -1.98
CA ASP A 6 -16.00 -6.44 -1.21
C ASP A 6 -15.03 -6.07 -0.06
N GLU A 7 -13.93 -6.81 0.09
CA GLU A 7 -12.95 -6.58 1.15
C GLU A 7 -12.07 -5.36 0.85
N LYS A 8 -11.60 -4.69 1.91
CA LYS A 8 -10.82 -3.45 1.81
C LYS A 8 -9.43 -3.69 1.23
N LEU A 9 -9.12 -2.97 0.15
CA LEU A 9 -7.81 -2.81 -0.44
C LEU A 9 -7.21 -1.46 -0.05
N VAL A 10 -5.99 -1.46 0.46
CA VAL A 10 -5.24 -0.24 0.79
C VAL A 10 -4.09 -0.06 -0.18
N ILE A 11 -4.00 1.12 -0.79
CA ILE A 11 -2.85 1.54 -1.58
C ILE A 11 -2.01 2.49 -0.72
N VAL A 12 -0.80 2.04 -0.37
CA VAL A 12 0.17 2.84 0.39
C VAL A 12 1.11 3.58 -0.56
N GLY A 13 1.30 4.86 -0.33
CA GLY A 13 2.03 5.74 -1.26
C GLY A 13 1.13 6.28 -2.38
N ALA A 14 -0.16 6.45 -2.09
CA ALA A 14 -1.20 6.76 -3.08
C ALA A 14 -1.12 8.18 -3.66
N ALA A 15 -0.49 9.13 -2.97
CA ALA A 15 -0.24 10.48 -3.50
C ALA A 15 0.86 10.50 -4.57
N GLY A 16 1.69 9.45 -4.65
CA GLY A 16 2.73 9.30 -5.66
C GLY A 16 2.20 8.81 -7.00
N MET A 17 3.00 9.02 -8.06
CA MET A 17 2.64 8.63 -9.44
C MET A 17 2.35 7.12 -9.56
N ILE A 18 3.14 6.27 -8.93
CA ILE A 18 2.96 4.82 -8.99
C ILE A 18 1.71 4.41 -8.21
N GLY A 19 1.54 4.93 -6.99
CA GLY A 19 0.39 4.61 -6.15
C GLY A 19 -0.94 5.03 -6.76
N SER A 20 -1.02 6.22 -7.34
CA SER A 20 -2.22 6.70 -8.03
C SER A 20 -2.58 5.84 -9.25
N ASN A 21 -1.57 5.47 -10.06
CA ASN A 21 -1.80 4.55 -11.20
C ASN A 21 -2.27 3.17 -10.75
N MET A 22 -1.70 2.61 -9.68
CA MET A 22 -2.15 1.32 -9.14
C MET A 22 -3.59 1.38 -8.65
N ALA A 23 -3.97 2.46 -7.99
CA ALA A 23 -5.34 2.68 -7.55
C ALA A 23 -6.30 2.73 -8.74
N GLN A 24 -5.96 3.48 -9.80
CA GLN A 24 -6.73 3.53 -11.02
C GLN A 24 -6.86 2.15 -11.70
N CYS A 25 -5.76 1.41 -11.80
CA CYS A 25 -5.78 0.04 -12.35
C CYS A 25 -6.68 -0.87 -11.51
N ALA A 26 -6.62 -0.80 -10.18
CA ALA A 26 -7.46 -1.60 -9.29
C ALA A 26 -8.96 -1.32 -9.52
N LEU A 27 -9.32 -0.05 -9.73
CA LEU A 27 -10.69 0.36 -10.07
C LEU A 27 -11.11 -0.17 -11.45
N MET A 28 -10.27 0.04 -12.47
CA MET A 28 -10.55 -0.42 -13.84
C MET A 28 -10.71 -1.94 -13.94
N MET A 29 -9.94 -2.69 -13.15
CA MET A 29 -10.03 -4.15 -13.07
C MET A 29 -11.17 -4.64 -12.18
N GLY A 30 -11.86 -3.76 -11.46
CA GLY A 30 -12.93 -4.14 -10.53
C GLY A 30 -12.43 -5.02 -9.38
N LEU A 31 -11.23 -4.75 -8.83
CA LEU A 31 -10.66 -5.62 -7.80
C LEU A 31 -11.46 -5.57 -6.51
N THR A 32 -11.92 -4.40 -6.09
CA THR A 32 -12.67 -4.25 -4.84
C THR A 32 -13.70 -3.13 -4.91
N LYS A 33 -14.74 -3.24 -4.07
CA LYS A 33 -15.68 -2.15 -3.80
C LYS A 33 -15.20 -1.18 -2.73
N ASN A 34 -14.18 -1.51 -1.94
CA ASN A 34 -13.67 -0.68 -0.86
C ASN A 34 -12.19 -0.39 -1.04
N LEU A 35 -11.90 0.74 -1.67
CA LEU A 35 -10.53 1.22 -1.92
C LEU A 35 -10.17 2.32 -0.93
N CYS A 36 -9.04 2.15 -0.22
CA CYS A 36 -8.48 3.18 0.65
C CYS A 36 -7.13 3.65 0.10
N LEU A 37 -7.00 4.95 -0.08
CA LEU A 37 -5.77 5.62 -0.48
C LEU A 37 -5.08 6.17 0.77
N TYR A 38 -3.89 5.68 1.05
CA TYR A 38 -3.09 6.12 2.19
C TYR A 38 -1.73 6.66 1.73
N ASP A 39 -1.35 7.80 2.26
CA ASP A 39 -0.02 8.37 2.11
C ASP A 39 0.29 9.28 3.30
N VAL A 40 1.57 9.59 3.52
CA VAL A 40 2.02 10.61 4.48
C VAL A 40 1.68 12.03 4.00
N PHE A 41 1.50 12.20 2.70
CA PHE A 41 0.94 13.40 2.08
C PHE A 41 -0.52 13.16 1.73
N SER A 42 -1.37 14.21 1.82
CA SER A 42 -2.80 14.06 1.56
C SER A 42 -3.09 13.45 0.17
N PRO A 43 -3.67 12.25 0.10
CA PRO A 43 -4.05 11.62 -1.17
C PRO A 43 -5.45 12.02 -1.66
N GLU A 44 -6.09 13.01 -1.03
CA GLU A 44 -7.47 13.40 -1.31
C GLU A 44 -7.68 13.90 -2.74
N GLY A 45 -6.69 14.60 -3.32
CA GLY A 45 -6.76 15.02 -4.72
C GLY A 45 -6.87 13.84 -5.67
N VAL A 46 -6.09 12.78 -5.43
CA VAL A 46 -6.15 11.54 -6.22
C VAL A 46 -7.48 10.82 -6.03
N ALA A 47 -8.00 10.77 -4.80
CA ALA A 47 -9.29 10.16 -4.52
C ALA A 47 -10.43 10.88 -5.23
N GLU A 48 -10.39 12.22 -5.25
CA GLU A 48 -11.41 13.03 -5.91
C GLU A 48 -11.38 12.84 -7.43
N GLU A 49 -10.20 12.80 -8.06
CA GLU A 49 -10.07 12.48 -9.47
C GLU A 49 -10.69 11.11 -9.81
N MET A 50 -10.48 10.13 -8.96
CA MET A 50 -11.05 8.79 -9.15
C MET A 50 -12.56 8.76 -8.96
N ARG A 51 -13.11 9.46 -7.96
CA ARG A 51 -14.57 9.59 -7.77
C ARG A 51 -15.23 10.23 -8.99
N GLN A 52 -14.58 11.24 -9.58
CA GLN A 52 -15.08 11.93 -10.79
C GLN A 52 -14.92 11.09 -12.07
N SER A 53 -14.14 10.00 -12.03
CA SER A 53 -13.90 9.15 -13.20
C SER A 53 -14.97 8.07 -13.44
N GLY A 54 -16.12 8.14 -12.75
CA GLY A 54 -17.27 7.28 -13.01
C GLY A 54 -17.24 5.90 -12.32
N PHE A 55 -16.55 5.80 -11.20
CA PHE A 55 -16.55 4.60 -10.34
C PHE A 55 -17.57 4.72 -9.19
N ASP A 56 -18.81 5.04 -9.52
CA ASP A 56 -19.87 5.36 -8.53
C ASP A 56 -20.22 4.20 -7.59
N GLU A 57 -19.94 2.96 -8.01
CA GLU A 57 -20.21 1.76 -7.20
C GLU A 57 -19.07 1.45 -6.20
N VAL A 58 -17.98 2.19 -6.23
CA VAL A 58 -16.80 1.96 -5.37
C VAL A 58 -16.74 3.00 -4.25
N ASN A 59 -16.59 2.51 -3.03
CA ASN A 59 -16.30 3.35 -1.88
C ASN A 59 -14.80 3.70 -1.88
N ILE A 60 -14.46 4.93 -2.26
CA ILE A 60 -13.08 5.43 -2.33
C ILE A 60 -12.86 6.36 -1.13
N THR A 61 -11.99 5.96 -0.22
CA THR A 61 -11.57 6.75 0.93
C THR A 61 -10.11 7.17 0.79
N ALA A 62 -9.75 8.32 1.38
CA ALA A 62 -8.40 8.83 1.41
C ALA A 62 -8.07 9.33 2.82
N THR A 63 -6.89 8.99 3.31
CA THR A 63 -6.48 9.38 4.65
C THR A 63 -4.96 9.44 4.80
N THR A 64 -4.50 10.26 5.73
CA THR A 64 -3.11 10.28 6.21
C THR A 64 -2.94 9.58 7.56
N ASP A 65 -4.03 9.09 8.13
CA ASP A 65 -4.00 8.34 9.39
C ASP A 65 -3.80 6.84 9.11
N VAL A 66 -2.69 6.30 9.58
CA VAL A 66 -2.34 4.89 9.41
C VAL A 66 -3.35 3.94 10.07
N ALA A 67 -3.86 4.29 11.24
CA ALA A 67 -4.81 3.44 11.96
C ALA A 67 -6.13 3.33 11.19
N GLU A 68 -6.63 4.44 10.65
CA GLU A 68 -7.82 4.48 9.82
C GLU A 68 -7.61 3.72 8.50
N ALA A 69 -6.46 3.92 7.85
CA ALA A 69 -6.13 3.27 6.59
C ALA A 69 -6.12 1.74 6.72
N PHE A 70 -5.41 1.24 7.73
CA PHE A 70 -5.15 -0.21 7.89
C PHE A 70 -6.27 -0.96 8.60
N LYS A 71 -7.14 -0.26 9.32
CA LYS A 71 -8.30 -0.90 9.96
C LYS A 71 -9.12 -1.70 8.94
N ASP A 72 -9.33 -2.97 9.25
CA ASP A 72 -10.10 -3.93 8.43
C ASP A 72 -9.51 -4.18 7.03
N ALA A 73 -8.26 -3.79 6.77
CA ALA A 73 -7.58 -4.06 5.52
C ALA A 73 -7.33 -5.56 5.33
N LYS A 74 -7.67 -6.08 4.14
CA LYS A 74 -7.41 -7.48 3.76
C LYS A 74 -6.35 -7.58 2.67
N TYR A 75 -6.19 -6.53 1.88
CA TYR A 75 -5.20 -6.44 0.81
C TYR A 75 -4.45 -5.12 0.92
N ILE A 76 -3.14 -5.16 0.75
CA ILE A 76 -2.28 -3.98 0.80
C ILE A 76 -1.33 -4.02 -0.38
N ILE A 77 -1.24 -2.90 -1.11
CA ILE A 77 -0.22 -2.70 -2.14
C ILE A 77 0.58 -1.46 -1.73
N SER A 78 1.89 -1.61 -1.55
CA SER A 78 2.75 -0.52 -1.10
C SER A 78 3.76 -0.11 -2.16
N SER A 79 3.68 1.15 -2.57
CA SER A 79 4.70 1.86 -3.35
C SER A 79 5.40 2.97 -2.56
N GLY A 80 5.18 3.01 -1.25
CA GLY A 80 5.52 4.11 -0.36
C GLY A 80 7.00 4.28 -0.02
N GLY A 81 7.92 3.86 -0.87
CA GLY A 81 9.35 4.06 -0.69
C GLY A 81 9.82 5.47 -1.02
N ALA A 82 10.93 5.90 -0.41
CA ALA A 82 11.58 7.15 -0.76
C ALA A 82 12.31 7.04 -2.11
N PRO A 83 12.18 8.03 -3.01
CA PRO A 83 12.93 8.06 -4.26
C PRO A 83 14.41 8.35 -4.00
N ARG A 84 15.28 7.84 -4.88
CA ARG A 84 16.69 8.17 -4.85
C ARG A 84 16.91 9.65 -5.18
N LYS A 85 17.59 10.36 -4.31
CA LYS A 85 17.98 11.75 -4.53
C LYS A 85 19.40 11.82 -5.13
N GLU A 86 19.70 12.93 -5.80
CA GLU A 86 21.03 13.19 -6.32
C GLU A 86 22.06 13.17 -5.16
N GLY A 87 23.19 12.48 -5.36
CA GLY A 87 24.21 12.30 -4.34
C GLY A 87 23.97 11.17 -3.32
N MET A 88 22.81 10.53 -3.31
CA MET A 88 22.56 9.36 -2.44
C MET A 88 23.26 8.11 -2.99
N THR A 89 23.93 7.38 -2.09
CA THR A 89 24.43 6.04 -2.38
C THR A 89 23.28 5.02 -2.42
N ARG A 90 23.55 3.81 -2.93
CA ARG A 90 22.57 2.73 -2.88
C ARG A 90 22.31 2.26 -1.45
N GLU A 91 23.34 2.30 -0.60
CA GLU A 91 23.25 1.93 0.80
C GLU A 91 22.40 2.92 1.60
N ASP A 92 22.50 4.22 1.31
CA ASP A 92 21.66 5.24 1.96
C ASP A 92 20.17 5.03 1.62
N LEU A 93 19.89 4.75 0.33
CA LEU A 93 18.53 4.45 -0.12
C LEU A 93 18.00 3.18 0.54
N LEU A 94 18.83 2.13 0.61
CA LEU A 94 18.49 0.88 1.26
C LEU A 94 18.14 1.09 2.73
N ALA A 95 19.01 1.78 3.47
CA ALA A 95 18.81 2.06 4.89
C ALA A 95 17.51 2.85 5.15
N GLY A 96 17.22 3.85 4.30
CA GLY A 96 15.99 4.64 4.37
C GLY A 96 14.74 3.80 4.10
N ASN A 97 14.75 3.03 3.02
CA ASN A 97 13.60 2.22 2.62
C ASN A 97 13.38 1.00 3.53
N CYS A 98 14.43 0.45 4.14
CA CYS A 98 14.27 -0.58 5.18
C CYS A 98 13.54 -0.05 6.43
N LYS A 99 13.76 1.21 6.83
CA LYS A 99 13.01 1.83 7.93
C LYS A 99 11.53 1.99 7.59
N ILE A 100 11.23 2.41 6.35
CA ILE A 100 9.84 2.51 5.86
C ILE A 100 9.18 1.12 5.86
N ALA A 101 9.89 0.09 5.42
CA ALA A 101 9.42 -1.30 5.43
C ALA A 101 9.18 -1.85 6.85
N GLU A 102 10.05 -1.50 7.79
CA GLU A 102 9.89 -1.83 9.22
C GLU A 102 8.63 -1.18 9.80
N GLU A 103 8.41 0.11 9.54
CA GLU A 103 7.20 0.83 9.97
C GLU A 103 5.94 0.22 9.35
N LEU A 104 5.99 -0.10 8.06
CA LEU A 104 4.90 -0.78 7.37
C LEU A 104 4.55 -2.12 8.05
N GLY A 105 5.55 -2.95 8.33
CA GLY A 105 5.35 -4.23 9.01
C GLY A 105 4.74 -4.07 10.42
N LYS A 106 5.22 -3.09 11.21
CA LYS A 106 4.67 -2.77 12.53
C LYS A 106 3.22 -2.31 12.44
N ASN A 107 2.89 -1.47 11.45
CA ASN A 107 1.54 -0.96 11.25
C ASN A 107 0.58 -2.08 10.82
N ILE A 108 1.01 -2.97 9.94
CA ILE A 108 0.23 -4.16 9.55
C ILE A 108 -0.08 -5.00 10.78
N LYS A 109 0.93 -5.32 11.58
CA LYS A 109 0.76 -6.11 12.80
C LYS A 109 -0.19 -5.45 13.81
N ALA A 110 -0.11 -4.13 13.96
CA ALA A 110 -0.89 -3.40 14.96
C ALA A 110 -2.35 -3.20 14.55
N TYR A 111 -2.64 -2.93 13.27
CA TYR A 111 -3.94 -2.46 12.81
C TYR A 111 -4.69 -3.44 11.91
N CYS A 112 -3.99 -4.37 11.25
CA CYS A 112 -4.63 -5.37 10.38
C CYS A 112 -3.97 -6.76 10.47
N PRO A 113 -3.96 -7.40 11.64
CA PRO A 113 -3.33 -8.70 11.82
C PRO A 113 -3.94 -9.80 10.93
N ASP A 114 -5.18 -9.59 10.45
CA ASP A 114 -5.89 -10.51 9.55
C ASP A 114 -5.71 -10.20 8.07
N VAL A 115 -4.69 -9.42 7.69
CA VAL A 115 -4.37 -9.14 6.29
C VAL A 115 -4.08 -10.45 5.54
N LYS A 116 -4.63 -10.58 4.33
CA LYS A 116 -4.47 -11.80 3.52
C LYS A 116 -3.23 -11.72 2.63
N HIS A 117 -3.08 -10.60 1.91
CA HIS A 117 -1.98 -10.40 0.97
C HIS A 117 -1.40 -8.99 1.07
N VAL A 118 -0.08 -8.93 1.01
CA VAL A 118 0.67 -7.67 0.94
C VAL A 118 1.61 -7.72 -0.24
N VAL A 119 1.55 -6.71 -1.10
CA VAL A 119 2.45 -6.55 -2.25
C VAL A 119 3.33 -5.34 -2.02
N ILE A 120 4.64 -5.50 -2.12
CA ILE A 120 5.63 -4.45 -1.92
C ILE A 120 6.40 -4.26 -3.21
N ILE A 121 6.45 -3.01 -3.71
CA ILE A 121 7.06 -2.68 -5.00
C ILE A 121 8.12 -1.59 -4.92
N PHE A 122 8.36 -0.99 -3.75
CA PHE A 122 9.42 0.01 -3.62
C PHE A 122 10.80 -0.63 -3.39
N ASN A 123 11.81 -0.06 -4.06
CA ASN A 123 13.14 -0.65 -4.14
C ASN A 123 14.01 -0.42 -2.88
N PRO A 124 14.88 -1.41 -2.56
CA PRO A 124 15.03 -2.73 -3.19
C PRO A 124 13.97 -3.72 -2.66
N ALA A 125 13.04 -4.13 -3.52
CA ALA A 125 11.82 -4.85 -3.13
C ALA A 125 12.08 -6.19 -2.45
N ASP A 126 13.12 -6.91 -2.83
CA ASP A 126 13.57 -8.16 -2.21
C ASP A 126 13.90 -7.98 -0.72
N LEU A 127 14.60 -6.91 -0.36
CA LEU A 127 14.98 -6.61 1.02
C LEU A 127 13.85 -5.94 1.79
N THR A 128 13.15 -4.96 1.19
CA THR A 128 12.03 -4.28 1.86
C THR A 128 10.87 -5.22 2.14
N GLY A 129 10.61 -6.17 1.24
CA GLY A 129 9.63 -7.22 1.47
C GLY A 129 10.01 -8.15 2.60
N LEU A 130 11.28 -8.58 2.66
CA LEU A 130 11.78 -9.40 3.75
C LEU A 130 11.70 -8.67 5.11
N VAL A 131 12.09 -7.40 5.15
CA VAL A 131 12.00 -6.59 6.37
C VAL A 131 10.55 -6.46 6.81
N THR A 132 9.62 -6.13 5.91
CA THR A 132 8.19 -6.04 6.25
C THR A 132 7.69 -7.37 6.82
N LEU A 133 8.05 -8.50 6.19
CA LEU A 133 7.67 -9.83 6.65
C LEU A 133 8.17 -10.10 8.08
N LEU A 134 9.43 -9.80 8.37
CA LEU A 134 10.02 -10.02 9.71
C LEU A 134 9.28 -9.26 10.81
N TYR A 135 8.85 -8.03 10.53
CA TYR A 135 8.12 -7.22 11.51
C TYR A 135 6.62 -7.52 11.58
N THR A 136 6.07 -8.20 10.57
CA THR A 136 4.67 -8.63 10.54
C THR A 136 4.49 -10.00 11.21
N SER A 137 5.43 -10.93 11.05
CA SER A 137 5.28 -12.39 11.16
C SER A 137 5.16 -12.98 12.57
N SER A 138 5.20 -12.20 13.66
CA SER A 138 5.16 -12.84 14.99
C SER A 138 3.77 -13.31 15.43
N GLU A 139 2.66 -12.87 14.77
CA GLU A 139 1.27 -13.28 15.09
C GLU A 139 0.28 -12.96 13.93
N CYS A 140 0.78 -12.66 12.73
CA CYS A 140 -0.09 -12.28 11.61
C CYS A 140 -0.53 -13.51 10.82
N SER A 141 -1.81 -13.57 10.47
CA SER A 141 -2.38 -14.59 9.57
C SER A 141 -2.07 -14.33 8.09
N CYS A 142 -1.12 -13.43 7.78
CA CYS A 142 -0.75 -13.08 6.43
C CYS A 142 -0.33 -14.33 5.65
N GLN A 143 -1.09 -14.67 4.61
CA GLN A 143 -0.85 -15.87 3.80
C GLN A 143 0.30 -15.67 2.81
N GLU A 144 0.56 -14.43 2.41
CA GLU A 144 1.58 -14.15 1.41
C GLU A 144 2.02 -12.69 1.40
N ILE A 145 3.35 -12.46 1.48
CA ILE A 145 3.97 -11.18 1.12
C ILE A 145 4.74 -11.40 -0.18
N ARG A 146 4.36 -10.69 -1.22
CA ARG A 146 5.03 -10.73 -2.53
C ARG A 146 5.88 -9.50 -2.74
N CYS A 147 7.09 -9.72 -3.20
CA CYS A 147 8.01 -8.68 -3.63
C CYS A 147 8.14 -8.76 -5.14
N ASN A 148 7.89 -7.67 -5.84
CA ASN A 148 8.19 -7.57 -7.27
C ASN A 148 9.63 -7.04 -7.40
N ALA A 149 10.56 -7.99 -7.54
CA ALA A 149 11.98 -7.73 -7.77
C ALA A 149 12.30 -7.93 -9.26
N GLU A 150 11.90 -6.99 -10.13
CA GLU A 150 12.44 -6.82 -11.48
C GLU A 150 12.62 -5.35 -11.81
#